data_648979670fe76b41b59015e7688c4c67
#
_entry.id   648979670fe76b41b59015e7688c4c67
#
_cell.length_a   1.000
_cell.length_b   1.000
_cell.length_c   1.000
_cell.angle_alpha   90.00
_cell.angle_beta   90.00
_cell.angle_gamma   90.00
#
_symmetry.space_group_name_H-M   'P 1'
#
loop_
_entity.id
_entity.type
_entity.pdbx_description
1 polymer ?
#
loop_
_entity_poly.entity_id
_entity_poly.type
_entity_poly.pdbx_seq_one_letter_code
_entity_poly.pdbx_strand_id
1 'polypeptide(L)'
;MNEQHGLIFDRLNEFFEELNQQDVAPNQEVIELYIKEIYAEVTSLNADNNPYLSRHSVLERLYNLADLTCDFAEIFEEKLFNHLNALNFRNIELKIAKQYKMNGGNDFWRNIWEIYADIALHYSALNIDSKALSNAKTALKLMIRTEAKPDPKWISFLNSRIAYAYQDIAPDKSINYFNKSSDALIEYNKVKDCYENNMGIILNDINIAIIMLEINQVDDAIKQSLKCLDTLNNLFEKYGENEELVNYISHTYSILSRAYFESKDYDNAEKAIEKGLSFCKRLQENKFNNYCEIIDVLYSTKSLILCEKQRYMKAIELQYKLLDVWSDYKEGFKRSTKICDIYVEISMIFSKYLDEQGMSIESARLAFREIKQYTDNELFMSDKYALSVRRRCYINLADAYFRARMYQSAISSYTNALDIMKEEFDMESEKISLVYSYSYTLYQLAMLDFKYNRKAEGCKRLSYSYRSVCTLKKYGGVYEVLFNMVRNALSTYEKKFDGKIIELDTAQ
;
A
#
# COMPACT_ATOMS: atom_id res chain seq x y z
N MET A 1 -12.28 -47.10 -0.01
CA MET A 1 -11.31 -45.99 -0.24
C MET A 1 -11.50 -45.31 -1.61
N ASN A 2 -11.65 -46.03 -2.73
CA ASN A 2 -11.92 -45.39 -4.02
C ASN A 2 -13.26 -44.61 -4.08
N GLU A 3 -14.30 -45.06 -3.41
CA GLU A 3 -15.62 -44.39 -3.36
C GLU A 3 -15.57 -43.07 -2.53
N GLN A 4 -14.78 -43.02 -1.46
CA GLN A 4 -14.65 -41.78 -0.68
C GLN A 4 -13.88 -40.66 -1.41
N HIS A 5 -12.92 -41.03 -2.24
CA HIS A 5 -12.14 -40.05 -3.04
C HIS A 5 -12.95 -39.49 -4.21
N GLY A 6 -13.83 -40.28 -4.84
CA GLY A 6 -14.78 -39.77 -5.83
C GLY A 6 -15.74 -38.71 -5.23
N LEU A 7 -16.23 -38.96 -4.03
CA LEU A 7 -17.12 -38.07 -3.30
C LEU A 7 -16.52 -36.68 -2.97
N ILE A 8 -15.20 -36.59 -2.74
CA ILE A 8 -14.55 -35.30 -2.48
C ILE A 8 -14.51 -34.45 -3.77
N PHE A 9 -14.10 -35.05 -4.89
CA PHE A 9 -14.06 -34.34 -6.17
C PHE A 9 -15.45 -33.89 -6.62
N ASP A 10 -16.47 -34.73 -6.46
CA ASP A 10 -17.84 -34.39 -6.81
C ASP A 10 -18.33 -33.19 -5.98
N ARG A 11 -18.09 -33.18 -4.68
CA ARG A 11 -18.45 -32.06 -3.77
C ARG A 11 -17.68 -30.78 -4.09
N LEU A 12 -16.38 -30.88 -4.43
CA LEU A 12 -15.58 -29.71 -4.80
C LEU A 12 -16.03 -29.13 -6.15
N ASN A 13 -16.41 -29.95 -7.10
CA ASN A 13 -16.99 -29.51 -8.36
C ASN A 13 -18.37 -28.86 -8.17
N GLU A 14 -19.23 -29.44 -7.32
CA GLU A 14 -20.52 -28.81 -6.97
C GLU A 14 -20.28 -27.44 -6.33
N PHE A 15 -19.36 -27.32 -5.41
CA PHE A 15 -19.02 -26.05 -4.77
C PHE A 15 -18.43 -25.04 -5.77
N PHE A 16 -17.62 -25.49 -6.72
CA PHE A 16 -17.11 -24.65 -7.80
C PHE A 16 -18.24 -24.08 -8.68
N GLU A 17 -19.17 -24.92 -9.07
CA GLU A 17 -20.36 -24.50 -9.86
C GLU A 17 -21.23 -23.51 -9.07
N GLU A 18 -21.44 -23.74 -7.78
CA GLU A 18 -22.16 -22.80 -6.90
C GLU A 18 -21.44 -21.44 -6.81
N LEU A 19 -20.12 -21.43 -6.60
CA LEU A 19 -19.32 -20.20 -6.57
C LEU A 19 -19.37 -19.44 -7.89
N ASN A 20 -19.34 -20.16 -8.99
CA ASN A 20 -19.37 -19.56 -10.33
C ASN A 20 -20.73 -18.93 -10.67
N GLN A 21 -21.80 -19.32 -9.97
CA GLN A 21 -23.14 -18.74 -10.14
C GLN A 21 -23.42 -17.58 -9.16
N GLN A 22 -22.62 -17.41 -8.10
CA GLN A 22 -22.83 -16.39 -7.07
C GLN A 22 -22.00 -15.14 -7.33
N ASP A 23 -22.59 -13.96 -7.04
CA ASP A 23 -21.89 -12.67 -7.06
C ASP A 23 -21.35 -12.25 -5.69
N VAL A 24 -21.57 -13.08 -4.66
CA VAL A 24 -21.17 -12.83 -3.27
C VAL A 24 -20.41 -14.04 -2.74
N ALA A 25 -19.28 -13.79 -2.07
CA ALA A 25 -18.50 -14.84 -1.45
C ALA A 25 -19.35 -15.63 -0.42
N PRO A 26 -19.24 -16.97 -0.40
CA PRO A 26 -19.91 -17.79 0.60
C PRO A 26 -19.37 -17.52 2.01
N ASN A 27 -20.04 -18.07 3.04
CA ASN A 27 -19.59 -17.96 4.42
C ASN A 27 -18.15 -18.49 4.55
N GLN A 28 -17.32 -17.75 5.28
CA GLN A 28 -15.90 -18.09 5.49
C GLN A 28 -15.72 -19.49 6.12
N GLU A 29 -16.63 -19.92 7.00
CA GLU A 29 -16.60 -21.28 7.60
C GLU A 29 -16.73 -22.38 6.55
N VAL A 30 -17.53 -22.18 5.51
CA VAL A 30 -17.71 -23.12 4.39
C VAL A 30 -16.41 -23.19 3.58
N ILE A 31 -15.81 -22.06 3.27
CA ILE A 31 -14.53 -21.99 2.54
C ILE A 31 -13.42 -22.74 3.32
N GLU A 32 -13.33 -22.48 4.62
CA GLU A 32 -12.34 -23.14 5.48
C GLU A 32 -12.53 -24.67 5.56
N LEU A 33 -13.77 -25.14 5.50
CA LEU A 33 -14.07 -26.57 5.46
C LEU A 33 -13.50 -27.19 4.20
N TYR A 34 -13.75 -26.61 3.02
CA TYR A 34 -13.21 -27.11 1.75
C TYR A 34 -11.69 -27.04 1.69
N ILE A 35 -11.09 -25.96 2.19
CA ILE A 35 -9.64 -25.84 2.32
C ILE A 35 -9.07 -27.00 3.16
N LYS A 36 -9.68 -27.32 4.30
CA LYS A 36 -9.26 -28.44 5.16
C LYS A 36 -9.40 -29.79 4.47
N GLU A 37 -10.49 -30.02 3.74
CA GLU A 37 -10.72 -31.25 2.98
C GLU A 37 -9.66 -31.44 1.88
N ILE A 38 -9.37 -30.39 1.09
CA ILE A 38 -8.33 -30.47 0.06
C ILE A 38 -6.95 -30.73 0.69
N TYR A 39 -6.61 -30.05 1.81
CA TYR A 39 -5.36 -30.31 2.51
C TYR A 39 -5.23 -31.77 3.00
N ALA A 40 -6.31 -32.35 3.51
CA ALA A 40 -6.35 -33.73 3.97
C ALA A 40 -6.13 -34.67 2.78
N GLU A 41 -6.80 -34.44 1.64
CA GLU A 41 -6.66 -35.24 0.43
C GLU A 41 -5.21 -35.17 -0.10
N VAL A 42 -4.67 -33.95 -0.29
CA VAL A 42 -3.27 -33.76 -0.74
C VAL A 42 -2.29 -34.51 0.17
N THR A 43 -2.53 -34.48 1.48
CA THR A 43 -1.65 -35.13 2.45
C THR A 43 -1.74 -36.67 2.35
N SER A 44 -2.91 -37.20 2.00
CA SER A 44 -3.14 -38.65 1.80
C SER A 44 -2.51 -39.20 0.50
N LEU A 45 -2.31 -38.30 -0.48
CA LEU A 45 -1.78 -38.66 -1.82
C LEU A 45 -0.24 -38.71 -1.87
N ASN A 46 0.41 -39.31 -0.88
CA ASN A 46 1.84 -39.57 -0.93
C ASN A 46 2.08 -41.04 -1.33
N ALA A 47 2.74 -41.25 -2.48
CA ALA A 47 2.98 -42.59 -3.01
C ALA A 47 3.77 -43.49 -2.05
N ASP A 48 4.67 -42.92 -1.24
CA ASP A 48 5.46 -43.68 -0.26
C ASP A 48 4.63 -44.12 0.96
N ASN A 49 3.51 -43.42 1.24
CA ASN A 49 2.65 -43.66 2.39
C ASN A 49 1.35 -44.40 2.04
N ASN A 50 1.04 -44.61 0.75
CA ASN A 50 -0.20 -45.22 0.31
C ASN A 50 0.06 -46.44 -0.63
N PRO A 51 0.30 -47.61 -0.07
CA PRO A 51 0.65 -48.81 -0.86
C PRO A 51 -0.48 -49.30 -1.78
N TYR A 52 -1.68 -48.72 -1.68
CA TYR A 52 -2.85 -49.11 -2.49
C TYR A 52 -3.04 -48.27 -3.75
N LEU A 53 -2.26 -47.17 -3.91
CA LEU A 53 -2.34 -46.30 -5.08
C LEU A 53 -1.09 -46.45 -5.95
N SER A 54 -1.31 -46.63 -7.24
CA SER A 54 -0.20 -46.57 -8.20
C SER A 54 0.34 -45.12 -8.26
N ARG A 55 1.65 -44.97 -8.55
CA ARG A 55 2.27 -43.68 -8.76
C ARG A 55 1.53 -42.84 -9.81
N HIS A 56 1.07 -43.47 -10.89
CA HIS A 56 0.30 -42.82 -11.93
C HIS A 56 -1.02 -42.28 -11.39
N SER A 57 -1.76 -43.04 -10.62
CA SER A 57 -3.02 -42.59 -10.00
C SER A 57 -2.80 -41.43 -8.99
N VAL A 58 -1.68 -41.42 -8.26
CA VAL A 58 -1.33 -40.31 -7.35
C VAL A 58 -1.05 -39.08 -8.16
N LEU A 59 -0.28 -39.16 -9.25
CA LEU A 59 0.03 -38.00 -10.09
C LEU A 59 -1.22 -37.40 -10.77
N GLU A 60 -2.10 -38.26 -11.31
CA GLU A 60 -3.35 -37.87 -11.92
C GLU A 60 -4.26 -37.10 -10.92
N ARG A 61 -4.41 -37.64 -9.71
CA ARG A 61 -5.22 -36.99 -8.66
C ARG A 61 -4.63 -35.64 -8.21
N LEU A 62 -3.32 -35.58 -8.01
CA LEU A 62 -2.64 -34.33 -7.66
C LEU A 62 -2.82 -33.31 -8.79
N TYR A 63 -2.77 -33.70 -10.05
CA TYR A 63 -2.98 -32.85 -11.19
C TYR A 63 -4.40 -32.26 -11.19
N ASN A 64 -5.42 -33.10 -11.04
CA ASN A 64 -6.82 -32.67 -11.02
C ASN A 64 -7.14 -31.75 -9.80
N LEU A 65 -6.53 -32.03 -8.64
CA LEU A 65 -6.65 -31.15 -7.47
C LEU A 65 -5.98 -29.79 -7.68
N ALA A 66 -4.85 -29.76 -8.40
CA ALA A 66 -4.17 -28.51 -8.71
C ALA A 66 -5.01 -27.63 -9.66
N ASP A 67 -5.57 -28.24 -10.68
CA ASP A 67 -6.45 -27.58 -11.65
C ASP A 67 -7.63 -26.92 -10.92
N LEU A 68 -8.34 -27.68 -10.12
CA LEU A 68 -9.48 -27.20 -9.34
C LEU A 68 -9.08 -26.11 -8.32
N THR A 69 -7.93 -26.23 -7.67
CA THR A 69 -7.46 -25.17 -6.74
C THR A 69 -7.02 -23.91 -7.45
N CYS A 70 -6.54 -24.01 -8.69
CA CYS A 70 -6.28 -22.85 -9.54
C CYS A 70 -7.57 -22.13 -9.89
N ASP A 71 -8.58 -22.88 -10.34
CA ASP A 71 -9.90 -22.32 -10.69
C ASP A 71 -10.57 -21.62 -9.49
N PHE A 72 -10.51 -22.22 -8.29
CA PHE A 72 -11.00 -21.54 -7.08
C PHE A 72 -10.26 -20.24 -6.81
N ALA A 73 -8.93 -20.22 -6.94
CA ALA A 73 -8.16 -19.02 -6.72
C ALA A 73 -8.55 -17.92 -7.71
N GLU A 74 -8.75 -18.26 -8.98
CA GLU A 74 -9.18 -17.31 -10.03
C GLU A 74 -10.56 -16.74 -9.76
N ILE A 75 -11.56 -17.56 -9.38
CA ILE A 75 -12.88 -17.05 -9.01
C ILE A 75 -12.80 -16.08 -7.83
N PHE A 76 -12.04 -16.42 -6.79
CA PHE A 76 -11.88 -15.54 -5.63
C PHE A 76 -11.13 -14.25 -5.99
N GLU A 77 -10.17 -14.30 -6.92
CA GLU A 77 -9.43 -13.13 -7.37
C GLU A 77 -10.26 -12.24 -8.30
N GLU A 78 -10.77 -12.79 -9.39
CA GLU A 78 -11.34 -12.02 -10.50
C GLU A 78 -12.81 -11.66 -10.29
N LYS A 79 -13.59 -12.59 -9.72
CA LYS A 79 -15.03 -12.42 -9.58
C LYS A 79 -15.42 -11.89 -8.20
N LEU A 80 -14.83 -12.43 -7.13
CA LEU A 80 -15.20 -12.10 -5.77
C LEU A 80 -14.28 -11.08 -5.11
N PHE A 81 -13.18 -10.69 -5.76
CA PHE A 81 -12.17 -9.75 -5.26
C PHE A 81 -11.68 -10.07 -3.85
N ASN A 82 -11.59 -11.36 -3.51
CA ASN A 82 -11.20 -11.86 -2.20
C ASN A 82 -9.78 -12.45 -2.24
N HIS A 83 -8.79 -11.57 -2.15
CA HIS A 83 -7.38 -11.95 -2.20
C HIS A 83 -6.92 -12.90 -1.07
N LEU A 84 -7.59 -12.87 0.09
CA LEU A 84 -7.25 -13.79 1.19
C LEU A 84 -7.57 -15.24 0.83
N ASN A 85 -8.77 -15.49 0.30
CA ASN A 85 -9.17 -16.82 -0.10
C ASN A 85 -8.42 -17.28 -1.35
N ALA A 86 -8.22 -16.40 -2.34
CA ALA A 86 -7.36 -16.68 -3.49
C ALA A 86 -5.95 -17.11 -3.04
N LEU A 87 -5.35 -16.39 -2.09
CA LEU A 87 -4.06 -16.72 -1.50
C LEU A 87 -4.05 -18.12 -0.83
N ASN A 88 -5.11 -18.46 -0.13
CA ASN A 88 -5.22 -19.77 0.52
C ASN A 88 -5.20 -20.90 -0.52
N PHE A 89 -5.96 -20.77 -1.60
CA PHE A 89 -5.98 -21.74 -2.69
C PHE A 89 -4.65 -21.79 -3.46
N ARG A 90 -4.00 -20.65 -3.74
CA ARG A 90 -2.64 -20.61 -4.34
C ARG A 90 -1.58 -21.31 -3.47
N ASN A 91 -1.68 -21.20 -2.15
CA ASN A 91 -0.79 -21.94 -1.23
C ASN A 91 -1.03 -23.45 -1.28
N ILE A 92 -2.27 -23.89 -1.46
CA ILE A 92 -2.59 -25.31 -1.66
C ILE A 92 -2.04 -25.78 -3.02
N GLU A 93 -2.28 -25.04 -4.09
CA GLU A 93 -1.73 -25.30 -5.43
C GLU A 93 -0.20 -25.48 -5.38
N LEU A 94 0.49 -24.58 -4.67
CA LEU A 94 1.95 -24.68 -4.47
C LEU A 94 2.36 -25.96 -3.74
N LYS A 95 1.60 -26.39 -2.73
CA LYS A 95 1.84 -27.64 -2.01
C LYS A 95 1.66 -28.83 -2.93
N ILE A 96 0.59 -28.84 -3.72
CA ILE A 96 0.29 -29.89 -4.69
C ILE A 96 1.40 -29.97 -5.75
N ALA A 97 1.80 -28.85 -6.35
CA ALA A 97 2.85 -28.79 -7.36
C ALA A 97 4.19 -29.35 -6.85
N LYS A 98 4.56 -29.02 -5.61
CA LYS A 98 5.76 -29.58 -4.96
C LYS A 98 5.63 -31.08 -4.75
N GLN A 99 4.48 -31.53 -4.27
CA GLN A 99 4.25 -32.96 -4.02
C GLN A 99 4.20 -33.78 -5.34
N TYR A 100 3.58 -33.20 -6.39
CA TYR A 100 3.61 -33.78 -7.74
C TYR A 100 5.04 -34.04 -8.23
N LYS A 101 5.90 -33.01 -8.08
CA LYS A 101 7.32 -33.10 -8.45
C LYS A 101 8.08 -34.14 -7.57
N MET A 102 7.82 -34.20 -6.27
CA MET A 102 8.41 -35.15 -5.36
C MET A 102 8.03 -36.59 -5.72
N ASN A 103 6.82 -36.83 -6.20
CA ASN A 103 6.38 -38.13 -6.72
C ASN A 103 6.89 -38.39 -8.15
N GLY A 104 7.77 -37.57 -8.70
CA GLY A 104 8.45 -37.72 -9.98
C GLY A 104 7.61 -37.35 -11.20
N GLY A 105 6.59 -36.52 -11.04
CA GLY A 105 5.89 -35.86 -12.13
C GLY A 105 6.76 -34.75 -12.71
N ASN A 106 6.82 -34.65 -14.04
CA ASN A 106 7.66 -33.68 -14.75
C ASN A 106 6.85 -32.77 -15.67
N ASP A 107 5.60 -33.05 -15.87
CA ASP A 107 4.66 -32.45 -16.83
C ASP A 107 3.55 -31.66 -16.15
N PHE A 108 3.84 -31.09 -14.97
CA PHE A 108 2.91 -30.17 -14.32
C PHE A 108 2.68 -28.97 -15.24
N TRP A 109 1.44 -28.62 -15.51
CA TRP A 109 1.03 -27.63 -16.52
C TRP A 109 1.49 -26.19 -16.19
N ARG A 110 1.90 -25.93 -14.96
CA ARG A 110 2.31 -24.64 -14.49
C ARG A 110 3.67 -24.70 -13.79
N ASN A 111 4.52 -23.69 -14.01
CA ASN A 111 5.80 -23.60 -13.33
C ASN A 111 5.62 -23.19 -11.86
N ILE A 112 6.40 -23.79 -10.97
CA ILE A 112 6.36 -23.45 -9.53
C ILE A 112 6.66 -21.96 -9.29
N TRP A 113 7.49 -21.35 -10.13
CA TRP A 113 7.77 -19.92 -9.99
C TRP A 113 6.56 -19.03 -10.33
N GLU A 114 5.67 -19.43 -11.23
CA GLU A 114 4.42 -18.74 -11.55
C GLU A 114 3.49 -18.70 -10.33
N ILE A 115 3.35 -19.85 -9.66
CA ILE A 115 2.54 -19.93 -8.45
C ILE A 115 3.10 -19.02 -7.35
N TYR A 116 4.44 -18.94 -7.18
CA TYR A 116 5.06 -18.00 -6.26
C TYR A 116 4.82 -16.54 -6.67
N ALA A 117 4.74 -16.24 -7.98
CA ALA A 117 4.45 -14.91 -8.49
C ALA A 117 3.02 -14.46 -8.12
N ASP A 118 2.03 -15.35 -8.26
CA ASP A 118 0.64 -15.09 -7.85
C ASP A 118 0.50 -14.95 -6.33
N ILE A 119 1.15 -15.82 -5.56
CA ILE A 119 1.20 -15.68 -4.10
C ILE A 119 1.76 -14.32 -3.70
N ALA A 120 2.80 -13.84 -4.39
CA ALA A 120 3.36 -12.51 -4.14
C ALA A 120 2.37 -11.40 -4.49
N LEU A 121 1.60 -11.54 -5.58
CA LEU A 121 0.55 -10.61 -5.98
C LEU A 121 -0.52 -10.48 -4.89
N HIS A 122 -1.02 -11.63 -4.39
CA HIS A 122 -2.04 -11.62 -3.34
C HIS A 122 -1.52 -11.04 -2.02
N TYR A 123 -0.29 -11.36 -1.61
CA TYR A 123 0.31 -10.73 -0.44
C TYR A 123 0.47 -9.20 -0.62
N SER A 124 0.80 -8.73 -1.83
CA SER A 124 0.87 -7.31 -2.14
C SER A 124 -0.51 -6.65 -2.04
N ALA A 125 -1.55 -7.27 -2.60
CA ALA A 125 -2.93 -6.79 -2.51
C ALA A 125 -3.45 -6.72 -1.06
N LEU A 126 -2.96 -7.63 -0.20
CA LEU A 126 -3.24 -7.64 1.24
C LEU A 126 -2.30 -6.72 2.05
N ASN A 127 -1.44 -5.93 1.39
CA ASN A 127 -0.43 -5.07 2.01
C ASN A 127 0.53 -5.82 2.96
N ILE A 128 0.84 -7.08 2.68
CA ILE A 128 1.81 -7.90 3.45
C ILE A 128 3.16 -7.91 2.72
N ASP A 129 3.83 -6.76 2.70
CA ASP A 129 4.98 -6.49 1.84
C ASP A 129 6.17 -7.43 2.08
N SER A 130 6.43 -7.83 3.32
CA SER A 130 7.51 -8.77 3.65
C SER A 130 7.33 -10.15 2.99
N LYS A 131 6.09 -10.67 2.99
CA LYS A 131 5.75 -11.94 2.34
C LYS A 131 5.67 -11.78 0.82
N ALA A 132 5.11 -10.67 0.32
CA ALA A 132 5.11 -10.35 -1.10
C ALA A 132 6.54 -10.32 -1.65
N LEU A 133 7.45 -9.62 -0.97
CA LEU A 133 8.86 -9.52 -1.31
C LEU A 133 9.56 -10.90 -1.34
N SER A 134 9.34 -11.72 -0.30
CA SER A 134 9.95 -13.05 -0.20
C SER A 134 9.51 -13.96 -1.34
N ASN A 135 8.21 -13.98 -1.66
CA ASN A 135 7.66 -14.81 -2.72
C ASN A 135 8.07 -14.31 -4.12
N ALA A 136 8.04 -13.00 -4.39
CA ALA A 136 8.47 -12.44 -5.67
C ALA A 136 9.97 -12.71 -5.94
N LYS A 137 10.82 -12.58 -4.94
CA LYS A 137 12.26 -12.94 -5.06
C LYS A 137 12.46 -14.43 -5.30
N THR A 138 11.65 -15.27 -4.66
CA THR A 138 11.71 -16.72 -4.86
C THR A 138 11.28 -17.07 -6.28
N ALA A 139 10.20 -16.47 -6.78
CA ALA A 139 9.73 -16.64 -8.14
C ALA A 139 10.81 -16.24 -9.15
N LEU A 140 11.37 -15.04 -9.03
CA LEU A 140 12.42 -14.54 -9.92
C LEU A 140 13.66 -15.44 -9.93
N LYS A 141 14.11 -15.88 -8.74
CA LYS A 141 15.27 -16.80 -8.61
C LYS A 141 15.01 -18.15 -9.26
N LEU A 142 13.82 -18.71 -9.06
CA LEU A 142 13.45 -19.99 -9.66
C LEU A 142 13.35 -19.88 -11.18
N MET A 143 12.67 -18.84 -11.70
CA MET A 143 12.54 -18.60 -13.13
C MET A 143 13.90 -18.53 -13.82
N ILE A 144 14.81 -17.68 -13.32
CA ILE A 144 16.17 -17.53 -13.89
C ILE A 144 16.95 -18.87 -13.83
N ARG A 145 16.65 -19.72 -12.86
CA ARG A 145 17.35 -21.00 -12.66
C ARG A 145 16.79 -22.13 -13.52
N THR A 146 15.49 -22.11 -13.80
CA THR A 146 14.80 -23.21 -14.51
C THR A 146 14.63 -22.93 -16.00
N GLU A 147 14.60 -21.68 -16.41
CA GLU A 147 14.42 -21.30 -17.81
C GLU A 147 15.75 -20.91 -18.46
N ALA A 148 16.05 -21.54 -19.58
CA ALA A 148 17.27 -21.23 -20.35
C ALA A 148 17.26 -19.80 -20.92
N LYS A 149 16.06 -19.27 -21.21
CA LYS A 149 15.83 -17.89 -21.69
C LYS A 149 14.53 -17.36 -21.08
N PRO A 150 14.60 -16.78 -19.88
CA PRO A 150 13.42 -16.22 -19.23
C PRO A 150 12.77 -15.12 -20.08
N ASP A 151 11.44 -15.09 -20.10
CA ASP A 151 10.69 -14.04 -20.82
C ASP A 151 10.90 -12.69 -20.12
N PRO A 152 11.38 -11.66 -20.83
CA PRO A 152 11.58 -10.33 -20.27
C PRO A 152 10.31 -9.70 -19.66
N LYS A 153 9.10 -10.06 -20.13
CA LYS A 153 7.84 -9.60 -19.54
C LYS A 153 7.68 -10.11 -18.11
N TRP A 154 7.98 -11.38 -17.87
CA TRP A 154 7.96 -11.94 -16.51
C TRP A 154 9.07 -11.40 -15.63
N ILE A 155 10.27 -11.15 -16.20
CA ILE A 155 11.35 -10.47 -15.48
C ILE A 155 10.89 -9.08 -15.05
N SER A 156 10.25 -8.33 -15.95
CA SER A 156 9.70 -7.00 -15.65
C SER A 156 8.63 -7.09 -14.56
N PHE A 157 7.64 -7.96 -14.73
CA PHE A 157 6.56 -8.16 -13.77
C PHE A 157 7.08 -8.46 -12.36
N LEU A 158 8.00 -9.44 -12.23
CA LEU A 158 8.55 -9.80 -10.92
C LEU A 158 9.40 -8.70 -10.30
N ASN A 159 10.19 -7.98 -11.10
CA ASN A 159 10.95 -6.84 -10.61
C ASN A 159 10.03 -5.71 -10.14
N SER A 160 8.92 -5.42 -10.83
CA SER A 160 7.96 -4.41 -10.38
C SER A 160 7.28 -4.82 -9.06
N ARG A 161 6.93 -6.12 -8.88
CA ARG A 161 6.38 -6.62 -7.59
C ARG A 161 7.38 -6.48 -6.45
N ILE A 162 8.65 -6.77 -6.69
CA ILE A 162 9.72 -6.55 -5.70
C ILE A 162 9.88 -5.06 -5.40
N ALA A 163 9.76 -4.20 -6.42
CA ALA A 163 9.83 -2.75 -6.24
C ALA A 163 8.71 -2.22 -5.35
N TYR A 164 7.46 -2.58 -5.63
CA TYR A 164 6.32 -2.20 -4.79
C TYR A 164 6.49 -2.63 -3.33
N ALA A 165 6.93 -3.88 -3.10
CA ALA A 165 7.16 -4.37 -1.75
C ALA A 165 8.32 -3.67 -1.01
N TYR A 166 9.21 -2.97 -1.71
CA TYR A 166 10.27 -2.16 -1.12
C TYR A 166 9.89 -0.69 -0.92
N GLN A 167 8.79 -0.22 -1.48
CA GLN A 167 8.48 1.21 -1.57
C GLN A 167 8.54 1.92 -0.23
N ASP A 168 7.86 1.41 0.80
CA ASP A 168 7.82 2.01 2.14
C ASP A 168 8.88 1.43 3.11
N ILE A 169 9.70 0.46 2.65
CA ILE A 169 10.74 -0.19 3.48
C ILE A 169 12.14 0.31 3.09
N ALA A 170 12.42 0.34 1.80
CA ALA A 170 13.74 0.67 1.25
C ALA A 170 13.59 1.35 -0.13
N PRO A 171 13.19 2.63 -0.18
CA PRO A 171 12.89 3.36 -1.41
C PRO A 171 13.98 3.29 -2.48
N ASP A 172 15.24 3.39 -2.09
CA ASP A 172 16.38 3.27 -3.04
C ASP A 172 16.39 1.90 -3.75
N LYS A 173 16.04 0.82 -3.02
CA LYS A 173 15.92 -0.50 -3.63
C LYS A 173 14.70 -0.58 -4.53
N SER A 174 13.59 0.04 -4.13
CA SER A 174 12.38 0.12 -4.95
C SER A 174 12.68 0.77 -6.30
N ILE A 175 13.32 1.94 -6.33
CA ILE A 175 13.74 2.62 -7.55
C ILE A 175 14.63 1.70 -8.42
N ASN A 176 15.61 1.02 -7.82
CA ASN A 176 16.49 0.11 -8.55
C ASN A 176 15.71 -1.05 -9.20
N TYR A 177 14.72 -1.61 -8.51
CA TYR A 177 13.92 -2.70 -9.07
C TYR A 177 12.92 -2.23 -10.13
N PHE A 178 12.35 -1.02 -10.02
CA PHE A 178 11.58 -0.42 -11.11
C PHE A 178 12.43 -0.16 -12.35
N ASN A 179 13.67 0.30 -12.18
CA ASN A 179 14.62 0.44 -13.31
C ASN A 179 14.90 -0.91 -13.98
N LYS A 180 15.15 -1.98 -13.20
CA LYS A 180 15.33 -3.34 -13.76
C LYS A 180 14.08 -3.85 -14.49
N SER A 181 12.90 -3.49 -14.01
CA SER A 181 11.63 -3.79 -14.69
C SER A 181 11.57 -3.08 -16.05
N SER A 182 11.89 -1.79 -16.09
CA SER A 182 11.93 -1.00 -17.33
C SER A 182 12.99 -1.51 -18.30
N ASP A 183 14.21 -1.84 -17.82
CA ASP A 183 15.29 -2.40 -18.65
C ASP A 183 14.85 -3.68 -19.36
N ALA A 184 14.14 -4.57 -18.67
CA ALA A 184 13.61 -5.80 -19.24
C ALA A 184 12.58 -5.51 -20.37
N LEU A 185 11.70 -4.53 -20.19
CA LEU A 185 10.73 -4.13 -21.24
C LEU A 185 11.42 -3.45 -22.41
N ILE A 186 12.46 -2.64 -22.18
CA ILE A 186 13.26 -2.01 -23.22
C ILE A 186 13.97 -3.09 -24.07
N GLU A 187 14.54 -4.11 -23.44
CA GLU A 187 15.14 -5.24 -24.16
C GLU A 187 14.09 -6.00 -24.99
N TYR A 188 12.90 -6.20 -24.46
CA TYR A 188 11.82 -6.84 -25.21
C TYR A 188 11.37 -5.98 -26.41
N ASN A 189 11.29 -4.66 -26.24
CA ASN A 189 10.89 -3.72 -27.30
C ASN A 189 11.86 -3.69 -28.49
N LYS A 190 13.12 -4.06 -28.29
CA LYS A 190 14.07 -4.22 -29.43
C LYS A 190 13.63 -5.32 -30.40
N VAL A 191 12.87 -6.31 -29.92
CA VAL A 191 12.34 -7.42 -30.72
C VAL A 191 10.91 -7.13 -31.21
N LYS A 192 10.09 -6.57 -30.30
CA LYS A 192 8.68 -6.29 -30.56
C LYS A 192 8.26 -5.03 -29.78
N ASP A 193 8.38 -3.87 -30.45
CA ASP A 193 7.85 -2.62 -29.91
C ASP A 193 6.31 -2.69 -29.88
N CYS A 194 5.73 -2.60 -28.69
CA CYS A 194 4.29 -2.60 -28.51
C CYS A 194 3.85 -1.56 -27.47
N TYR A 195 2.61 -1.12 -27.59
CA TYR A 195 2.01 -0.11 -26.74
C TYR A 195 2.07 -0.50 -25.25
N GLU A 196 1.70 -1.73 -24.93
CA GLU A 196 1.63 -2.24 -23.55
C GLU A 196 2.98 -2.19 -22.83
N ASN A 197 4.07 -2.51 -23.53
CA ASN A 197 5.41 -2.44 -22.94
C ASN A 197 5.84 -0.99 -22.67
N ASN A 198 5.49 -0.07 -23.57
CA ASN A 198 5.79 1.35 -23.39
C ASN A 198 4.99 1.91 -22.20
N MET A 199 3.73 1.51 -22.04
CA MET A 199 2.92 1.85 -20.87
C MET A 199 3.48 1.28 -19.58
N GLY A 200 3.99 0.04 -19.60
CA GLY A 200 4.67 -0.56 -18.43
C GLY A 200 5.92 0.21 -18.01
N ILE A 201 6.73 0.69 -18.98
CA ILE A 201 7.91 1.54 -18.70
C ILE A 201 7.47 2.86 -18.07
N ILE A 202 6.43 3.50 -18.61
CA ILE A 202 5.88 4.76 -18.11
C ILE A 202 5.36 4.58 -16.68
N LEU A 203 4.64 3.50 -16.41
CA LEU A 203 4.13 3.21 -15.07
C LEU A 203 5.28 3.07 -14.04
N ASN A 204 6.37 2.41 -14.42
CA ASN A 204 7.56 2.33 -13.59
C ASN A 204 8.17 3.73 -13.36
N ASP A 205 8.30 4.53 -14.40
CA ASP A 205 8.85 5.90 -14.33
C ASP A 205 7.96 6.80 -13.42
N ILE A 206 6.65 6.68 -13.48
CA ILE A 206 5.68 7.36 -12.60
C ILE A 206 5.90 6.94 -11.14
N ASN A 207 5.99 5.64 -10.87
CA ASN A 207 6.23 5.15 -9.51
C ASN A 207 7.59 5.62 -8.97
N ILE A 208 8.63 5.65 -9.80
CA ILE A 208 9.93 6.21 -9.42
C ILE A 208 9.80 7.69 -9.02
N ALA A 209 9.05 8.50 -9.79
CA ALA A 209 8.84 9.91 -9.47
C ALA A 209 8.10 10.10 -8.14
N ILE A 210 7.09 9.26 -7.85
CA ILE A 210 6.38 9.26 -6.55
C ILE A 210 7.36 8.96 -5.41
N ILE A 211 8.15 7.90 -5.54
CA ILE A 211 9.11 7.50 -4.51
C ILE A 211 10.15 8.60 -4.29
N MET A 212 10.66 9.23 -5.35
CA MET A 212 11.60 10.35 -5.24
C MET A 212 11.01 11.51 -4.44
N LEU A 213 9.70 11.81 -4.61
CA LEU A 213 9.01 12.80 -3.78
C LEU A 213 8.93 12.38 -2.31
N GLU A 214 8.59 11.12 -2.04
CA GLU A 214 8.47 10.58 -0.68
C GLU A 214 9.79 10.66 0.09
N ILE A 215 10.93 10.50 -0.60
CA ILE A 215 12.28 10.62 -0.01
C ILE A 215 12.92 12.00 -0.20
N ASN A 216 12.11 13.01 -0.54
CA ASN A 216 12.53 14.41 -0.69
C ASN A 216 13.59 14.66 -1.79
N GLN A 217 13.64 13.82 -2.83
CA GLN A 217 14.46 14.03 -4.04
C GLN A 217 13.65 14.82 -5.08
N VAL A 218 13.30 16.05 -4.74
CA VAL A 218 12.29 16.85 -5.46
C VAL A 218 12.73 17.18 -6.90
N ASP A 219 13.98 17.59 -7.09
CA ASP A 219 14.50 17.96 -8.42
C ASP A 219 14.54 16.74 -9.38
N ASP A 220 14.85 15.57 -8.85
CA ASP A 220 14.87 14.35 -9.65
C ASP A 220 13.44 13.88 -9.96
N ALA A 221 12.49 14.04 -9.04
CA ALA A 221 11.07 13.79 -9.29
C ALA A 221 10.51 14.70 -10.39
N ILE A 222 10.89 15.99 -10.42
CA ILE A 222 10.52 16.93 -11.50
C ILE A 222 11.05 16.44 -12.83
N LYS A 223 12.36 16.13 -12.92
CA LYS A 223 12.99 15.63 -14.15
C LYS A 223 12.34 14.34 -14.66
N GLN A 224 12.09 13.39 -13.75
CA GLN A 224 11.47 12.12 -14.08
C GLN A 224 10.03 12.32 -14.58
N SER A 225 9.23 13.18 -13.94
CA SER A 225 7.87 13.50 -14.37
C SER A 225 7.83 14.20 -15.74
N LEU A 226 8.76 15.11 -16.00
CA LEU A 226 8.87 15.77 -17.33
C LEU A 226 9.23 14.76 -18.41
N LYS A 227 10.18 13.86 -18.16
CA LYS A 227 10.53 12.76 -19.07
C LYS A 227 9.32 11.87 -19.35
N CYS A 228 8.53 11.52 -18.33
CA CYS A 228 7.29 10.76 -18.49
C CYS A 228 6.31 11.49 -19.42
N LEU A 229 6.10 12.80 -19.21
CA LEU A 229 5.19 13.60 -20.02
C LEU A 229 5.63 13.64 -21.49
N ASP A 230 6.92 13.79 -21.78
CA ASP A 230 7.45 13.76 -23.14
C ASP A 230 7.16 12.43 -23.83
N THR A 231 7.39 11.32 -23.13
CA THR A 231 7.09 9.98 -23.64
C THR A 231 5.59 9.77 -23.85
N LEU A 232 4.76 10.18 -22.90
CA LEU A 232 3.30 10.08 -22.98
C LEU A 232 2.74 10.93 -24.14
N ASN A 233 3.24 12.14 -24.35
CA ASN A 233 2.83 12.98 -25.48
C ASN A 233 3.20 12.34 -26.82
N ASN A 234 4.36 11.74 -26.95
CA ASN A 234 4.75 11.01 -28.17
C ASN A 234 3.82 9.81 -28.44
N LEU A 235 3.43 9.08 -27.39
CA LEU A 235 2.46 7.98 -27.53
C LEU A 235 1.07 8.49 -27.87
N PHE A 236 0.66 9.62 -27.28
CA PHE A 236 -0.60 10.27 -27.60
C PHE A 236 -0.67 10.72 -29.06
N GLU A 237 0.41 11.27 -29.60
CA GLU A 237 0.51 11.61 -31.04
C GLU A 237 0.49 10.37 -31.94
N LYS A 238 1.14 9.27 -31.52
CA LYS A 238 1.25 8.03 -32.31
C LYS A 238 -0.04 7.19 -32.29
N TYR A 239 -0.70 7.07 -31.14
CA TYR A 239 -1.84 6.15 -30.96
C TYR A 239 -3.20 6.86 -30.80
N GLY A 240 -3.20 8.19 -30.72
CA GLY A 240 -4.39 8.97 -30.49
C GLY A 240 -4.85 8.98 -29.02
N GLU A 241 -5.98 9.64 -28.79
CA GLU A 241 -6.57 9.76 -27.45
C GLU A 241 -7.23 8.44 -27.04
N ASN A 242 -6.82 7.91 -25.88
CA ASN A 242 -7.49 6.81 -25.20
C ASN A 242 -7.48 7.05 -23.68
N GLU A 243 -8.33 6.32 -22.96
CA GLU A 243 -8.51 6.46 -21.51
C GLU A 243 -7.19 6.35 -20.74
N GLU A 244 -6.41 5.33 -21.04
CA GLU A 244 -5.19 5.02 -20.34
C GLU A 244 -4.14 6.13 -20.47
N LEU A 245 -3.93 6.65 -21.68
CA LEU A 245 -3.00 7.77 -21.92
C LEU A 245 -3.47 9.04 -21.22
N VAL A 246 -4.75 9.39 -21.31
CA VAL A 246 -5.30 10.56 -20.64
C VAL A 246 -5.18 10.43 -19.13
N ASN A 247 -5.41 9.25 -18.59
CA ASN A 247 -5.23 8.94 -17.16
C ASN A 247 -3.77 9.13 -16.71
N TYR A 248 -2.80 8.55 -17.40
CA TYR A 248 -1.39 8.67 -17.03
C TYR A 248 -0.83 10.08 -17.24
N ILE A 249 -1.27 10.80 -18.27
CA ILE A 249 -0.89 12.22 -18.46
C ILE A 249 -1.39 13.05 -17.28
N SER A 250 -2.67 12.91 -16.91
CA SER A 250 -3.23 13.66 -15.78
C SER A 250 -2.60 13.28 -14.45
N HIS A 251 -2.31 11.99 -14.24
CA HIS A 251 -1.60 11.51 -13.05
C HIS A 251 -0.18 12.06 -12.99
N THR A 252 0.56 12.07 -14.11
CA THR A 252 1.91 12.65 -14.14
C THR A 252 1.90 14.15 -13.84
N TYR A 253 0.89 14.90 -14.33
CA TYR A 253 0.71 16.31 -13.94
C TYR A 253 0.39 16.47 -12.45
N SER A 254 -0.34 15.56 -11.83
CA SER A 254 -0.60 15.62 -10.39
C SER A 254 0.69 15.45 -9.57
N ILE A 255 1.57 14.52 -9.96
CA ILE A 255 2.89 14.32 -9.34
C ILE A 255 3.78 15.55 -9.56
N LEU A 256 3.83 16.04 -10.79
CA LEU A 256 4.63 17.23 -11.15
C LEU A 256 4.18 18.47 -10.38
N SER A 257 2.86 18.65 -10.19
CA SER A 257 2.32 19.75 -9.40
C SER A 257 2.79 19.70 -7.95
N ARG A 258 2.78 18.49 -7.37
CA ARG A 258 3.27 18.25 -6.02
C ARG A 258 4.78 18.50 -5.91
N ALA A 259 5.56 18.04 -6.89
CA ALA A 259 7.00 18.25 -6.93
C ALA A 259 7.36 19.75 -7.01
N TYR A 260 6.67 20.53 -7.86
CA TYR A 260 6.84 21.97 -7.90
C TYR A 260 6.41 22.67 -6.61
N PHE A 261 5.35 22.19 -5.96
CA PHE A 261 4.97 22.71 -4.64
C PHE A 261 6.07 22.49 -3.59
N GLU A 262 6.63 21.28 -3.50
CA GLU A 262 7.72 20.96 -2.56
C GLU A 262 9.01 21.75 -2.87
N SER A 263 9.29 22.07 -4.14
CA SER A 263 10.38 22.98 -4.53
C SER A 263 10.07 24.47 -4.30
N LYS A 264 8.85 24.79 -3.84
CA LYS A 264 8.32 26.16 -3.67
C LYS A 264 8.13 26.96 -4.97
N ASP A 265 8.12 26.27 -6.11
CA ASP A 265 7.80 26.85 -7.42
C ASP A 265 6.27 26.82 -7.63
N TYR A 266 5.57 27.70 -6.92
CA TYR A 266 4.10 27.72 -6.91
C TYR A 266 3.49 28.07 -8.26
N ASP A 267 4.18 28.84 -9.09
CA ASP A 267 3.69 29.23 -10.43
C ASP A 267 3.68 28.04 -11.39
N ASN A 268 4.72 27.23 -11.40
CA ASN A 268 4.75 26.02 -12.21
C ASN A 268 3.86 24.92 -11.60
N ALA A 269 3.69 24.87 -10.27
CA ALA A 269 2.73 23.99 -9.63
C ALA A 269 1.29 24.31 -10.08
N GLU A 270 0.88 25.58 -10.09
CA GLU A 270 -0.45 26.02 -10.55
C GLU A 270 -0.69 25.67 -12.03
N LYS A 271 0.32 25.89 -12.91
CA LYS A 271 0.24 25.50 -14.33
C LYS A 271 0.09 23.97 -14.51
N ALA A 272 0.80 23.18 -13.72
CA ALA A 272 0.69 21.72 -13.76
C ALA A 272 -0.69 21.28 -13.29
N ILE A 273 -1.26 21.91 -12.24
CA ILE A 273 -2.62 21.66 -11.76
C ILE A 273 -3.65 21.97 -12.86
N GLU A 274 -3.55 23.12 -13.52
CA GLU A 274 -4.49 23.50 -14.57
C GLU A 274 -4.47 22.50 -15.75
N LYS A 275 -3.27 22.09 -16.16
CA LYS A 275 -3.12 21.07 -17.21
C LYS A 275 -3.70 19.71 -16.75
N GLY A 276 -3.36 19.25 -15.54
CA GLY A 276 -3.90 18.00 -14.99
C GLY A 276 -5.42 18.02 -14.92
N LEU A 277 -6.02 19.10 -14.42
CA LEU A 277 -7.48 19.26 -14.36
C LEU A 277 -8.13 19.29 -15.75
N SER A 278 -7.46 19.83 -16.77
CA SER A 278 -7.97 19.80 -18.14
C SER A 278 -8.10 18.38 -18.71
N PHE A 279 -7.15 17.50 -18.36
CA PHE A 279 -7.23 16.08 -18.73
C PHE A 279 -8.25 15.32 -17.86
N CYS A 280 -8.35 15.61 -16.56
CA CYS A 280 -9.39 15.03 -15.69
C CYS A 280 -10.81 15.36 -16.20
N LYS A 281 -11.03 16.56 -16.74
CA LYS A 281 -12.31 16.92 -17.33
C LYS A 281 -12.66 16.01 -18.53
N ARG A 282 -11.69 15.66 -19.36
CA ARG A 282 -11.91 14.70 -20.49
C ARG A 282 -12.27 13.31 -19.97
N LEU A 283 -11.60 12.84 -18.88
CA LEU A 283 -11.94 11.57 -18.24
C LEU A 283 -13.38 11.58 -17.73
N GLN A 284 -13.82 12.66 -17.09
CA GLN A 284 -15.16 12.83 -16.57
C GLN A 284 -16.23 12.87 -17.69
N GLU A 285 -15.99 13.62 -18.75
CA GLU A 285 -16.89 13.74 -19.90
C GLU A 285 -17.10 12.38 -20.58
N ASN A 286 -16.08 11.54 -20.62
CA ASN A 286 -16.11 10.20 -21.18
C ASN A 286 -16.59 9.12 -20.19
N LYS A 287 -16.97 9.49 -18.95
CA LYS A 287 -17.42 8.59 -17.86
C LYS A 287 -16.40 7.54 -17.43
N PHE A 288 -15.10 7.86 -17.50
CA PHE A 288 -14.03 7.01 -17.03
C PHE A 288 -13.90 7.09 -15.50
N ASN A 289 -13.69 5.98 -14.83
CA ASN A 289 -13.88 5.87 -13.37
C ASN A 289 -12.72 6.38 -12.48
N ASN A 290 -11.52 6.63 -13.03
CA ASN A 290 -10.32 6.86 -12.22
C ASN A 290 -9.98 8.35 -11.96
N TYR A 291 -10.77 9.29 -12.43
CA TYR A 291 -10.46 10.73 -12.32
C TYR A 291 -10.49 11.28 -10.87
N CYS A 292 -11.27 10.67 -9.98
CA CYS A 292 -11.43 11.15 -8.60
C CYS A 292 -10.11 11.19 -7.83
N GLU A 293 -9.26 10.17 -7.98
CA GLU A 293 -7.97 10.10 -7.28
C GLU A 293 -6.98 11.17 -7.77
N ILE A 294 -7.01 11.45 -9.06
CA ILE A 294 -6.14 12.47 -9.66
C ILE A 294 -6.60 13.86 -9.25
N ILE A 295 -7.92 14.12 -9.27
CA ILE A 295 -8.49 15.38 -8.78
C ILE A 295 -8.16 15.58 -7.30
N ASP A 296 -8.19 14.50 -6.50
CA ASP A 296 -7.81 14.52 -5.08
C ASP A 296 -6.40 15.11 -4.90
N VAL A 297 -5.40 14.56 -5.57
CA VAL A 297 -4.01 15.06 -5.49
C VAL A 297 -3.89 16.50 -5.98
N LEU A 298 -4.54 16.83 -7.11
CA LEU A 298 -4.48 18.18 -7.70
C LEU A 298 -5.13 19.23 -6.78
N TYR A 299 -6.29 18.94 -6.20
CA TYR A 299 -7.00 19.84 -5.32
C TYR A 299 -6.32 19.97 -3.96
N SER A 300 -5.79 18.86 -3.40
CA SER A 300 -5.00 18.89 -2.18
C SER A 300 -3.74 19.73 -2.36
N THR A 301 -3.00 19.57 -3.48
CA THR A 301 -1.85 20.42 -3.79
C THR A 301 -2.24 21.90 -3.94
N LYS A 302 -3.36 22.19 -4.63
CA LYS A 302 -3.87 23.57 -4.76
C LYS A 302 -4.28 24.17 -3.42
N SER A 303 -4.88 23.36 -2.54
CA SER A 303 -5.24 23.78 -1.18
C SER A 303 -3.99 24.16 -0.39
N LEU A 304 -2.91 23.41 -0.47
CA LEU A 304 -1.63 23.73 0.16
C LEU A 304 -1.05 25.04 -0.38
N ILE A 305 -1.06 25.25 -1.71
CA ILE A 305 -0.63 26.52 -2.32
C ILE A 305 -1.47 27.71 -1.81
N LEU A 306 -2.78 27.52 -1.68
CA LEU A 306 -3.66 28.55 -1.13
C LEU A 306 -3.35 28.85 0.34
N CYS A 307 -2.98 27.85 1.13
CA CYS A 307 -2.52 28.03 2.50
C CYS A 307 -1.21 28.84 2.57
N GLU A 308 -0.24 28.52 1.71
CA GLU A 308 1.02 29.29 1.62
C GLU A 308 0.78 30.75 1.18
N LYS A 309 -0.20 30.97 0.29
CA LYS A 309 -0.67 32.31 -0.12
C LYS A 309 -1.62 32.95 0.89
N GLN A 310 -1.80 32.41 2.09
CA GLN A 310 -2.67 32.88 3.18
C GLN A 310 -4.17 33.01 2.81
N ARG A 311 -4.62 32.22 1.82
CA ARG A 311 -6.02 32.18 1.36
C ARG A 311 -6.78 31.01 1.96
N TYR A 312 -6.76 30.90 3.28
CA TYR A 312 -7.21 29.70 4.02
C TYR A 312 -8.68 29.32 3.76
N MET A 313 -9.60 30.31 3.71
CA MET A 313 -11.00 30.03 3.41
C MET A 313 -11.20 29.43 2.02
N LYS A 314 -10.42 29.88 1.01
CA LYS A 314 -10.47 29.28 -0.34
C LYS A 314 -9.90 27.87 -0.35
N ALA A 315 -8.90 27.59 0.49
CA ALA A 315 -8.38 26.23 0.65
C ALA A 315 -9.47 25.30 1.22
N ILE A 316 -10.19 25.75 2.25
CA ILE A 316 -11.31 25.00 2.84
C ILE A 316 -12.45 24.80 1.83
N GLU A 317 -12.85 25.85 1.08
CA GLU A 317 -13.86 25.74 0.02
C GLU A 317 -13.47 24.68 -1.03
N LEU A 318 -12.18 24.58 -1.35
CA LEU A 318 -11.67 23.58 -2.29
C LEU A 318 -11.75 22.18 -1.71
N GLN A 319 -11.47 22.00 -0.42
CA GLN A 319 -11.62 20.72 0.26
C GLN A 319 -13.09 20.27 0.31
N TYR A 320 -14.03 21.18 0.52
CA TYR A 320 -15.46 20.85 0.44
C TYR A 320 -15.89 20.43 -0.98
N LYS A 321 -15.35 21.07 -2.04
CA LYS A 321 -15.58 20.59 -3.42
C LYS A 321 -15.03 19.18 -3.64
N LEU A 322 -13.93 18.84 -2.98
CA LEU A 322 -13.37 17.52 -3.07
C LEU A 322 -14.25 16.47 -2.34
N LEU A 323 -14.90 16.85 -1.23
CA LEU A 323 -15.92 16.01 -0.60
C LEU A 323 -17.08 15.71 -1.56
N ASP A 324 -17.54 16.71 -2.34
CA ASP A 324 -18.60 16.50 -3.35
C ASP A 324 -18.13 15.47 -4.40
N VAL A 325 -16.89 15.59 -4.92
CA VAL A 325 -16.33 14.63 -5.88
C VAL A 325 -16.33 13.20 -5.34
N TRP A 326 -15.92 13.02 -4.08
CA TRP A 326 -15.88 11.69 -3.47
C TRP A 326 -17.26 11.18 -3.04
N SER A 327 -18.24 12.06 -2.76
CA SER A 327 -19.62 11.63 -2.45
C SER A 327 -20.31 10.96 -3.62
N ASP A 328 -19.94 11.31 -4.86
CA ASP A 328 -20.44 10.67 -6.08
C ASP A 328 -19.75 9.33 -6.40
N TYR A 329 -18.66 9.01 -5.70
CA TYR A 329 -17.95 7.75 -5.90
C TYR A 329 -18.71 6.58 -5.27
N LYS A 330 -18.56 5.36 -5.85
CA LYS A 330 -19.20 4.14 -5.33
C LYS A 330 -18.89 3.96 -3.83
N GLU A 331 -19.92 3.66 -3.05
CA GLU A 331 -19.76 3.37 -1.63
C GLU A 331 -18.73 2.25 -1.38
N GLY A 332 -17.99 2.37 -0.29
CA GLY A 332 -16.99 1.41 0.11
C GLY A 332 -15.86 2.03 0.94
N PHE A 333 -14.99 1.18 1.43
CA PHE A 333 -13.91 1.56 2.32
C PHE A 333 -12.97 2.62 1.70
N LYS A 334 -12.67 2.51 0.40
CA LYS A 334 -11.84 3.47 -0.33
C LYS A 334 -12.43 4.89 -0.31
N ARG A 335 -13.73 5.04 -0.60
CA ARG A 335 -14.43 6.33 -0.54
C ARG A 335 -14.35 6.92 0.86
N SER A 336 -14.72 6.16 1.88
CA SER A 336 -14.72 6.62 3.27
C SER A 336 -13.35 7.01 3.75
N THR A 337 -12.30 6.29 3.32
CA THR A 337 -10.90 6.65 3.61
C THR A 337 -10.54 8.02 3.03
N LYS A 338 -10.94 8.29 1.80
CA LYS A 338 -10.66 9.56 1.14
C LYS A 338 -11.42 10.73 1.76
N ILE A 339 -12.70 10.54 2.07
CA ILE A 339 -13.50 11.52 2.82
C ILE A 339 -12.87 11.80 4.19
N CYS A 340 -12.39 10.76 4.87
CA CYS A 340 -11.67 10.89 6.12
C CYS A 340 -10.40 11.76 5.96
N ASP A 341 -9.56 11.50 4.96
CA ASP A 341 -8.35 12.28 4.70
C ASP A 341 -8.65 13.76 4.43
N ILE A 342 -9.74 14.06 3.70
CA ILE A 342 -10.19 15.44 3.45
C ILE A 342 -10.58 16.14 4.76
N TYR A 343 -11.35 15.48 5.65
CA TYR A 343 -11.69 16.04 6.94
C TYR A 343 -10.45 16.26 7.83
N VAL A 344 -9.45 15.36 7.74
CA VAL A 344 -8.15 15.56 8.41
C VAL A 344 -7.46 16.84 7.92
N GLU A 345 -7.42 17.07 6.61
CA GLU A 345 -6.84 18.29 6.03
C GLU A 345 -7.61 19.56 6.46
N ILE A 346 -8.94 19.54 6.42
CA ILE A 346 -9.77 20.63 6.91
C ILE A 346 -9.48 20.93 8.39
N SER A 347 -9.38 19.89 9.23
CA SER A 347 -9.02 20.01 10.63
C SER A 347 -7.66 20.68 10.82
N MET A 348 -6.67 20.29 10.02
CA MET A 348 -5.33 20.91 10.07
C MET A 348 -5.35 22.38 9.64
N ILE A 349 -6.11 22.75 8.62
CA ILE A 349 -6.24 24.17 8.19
C ILE A 349 -6.84 25.02 9.31
N PHE A 350 -7.93 24.57 9.93
CA PHE A 350 -8.56 25.28 11.04
C PHE A 350 -7.62 25.42 12.23
N SER A 351 -6.89 24.38 12.61
CA SER A 351 -6.02 24.41 13.80
C SER A 351 -4.73 25.17 13.59
N LYS A 352 -4.12 25.05 12.40
CA LYS A 352 -2.77 25.56 12.14
C LYS A 352 -2.77 27.02 11.68
N TYR A 353 -3.78 27.41 10.88
CA TYR A 353 -3.76 28.68 10.18
C TYR A 353 -4.86 29.66 10.63
N LEU A 354 -6.00 29.16 11.10
CA LEU A 354 -7.14 29.99 11.50
C LEU A 354 -7.32 30.10 13.02
N ASP A 355 -6.62 29.25 13.78
CA ASP A 355 -6.76 29.11 15.26
C ASP A 355 -8.19 28.77 15.72
N GLU A 356 -9.00 28.18 14.82
CA GLU A 356 -10.39 27.81 15.06
C GLU A 356 -10.48 26.37 15.64
N GLN A 357 -10.11 26.23 16.92
CA GLN A 357 -9.96 24.92 17.57
C GLN A 357 -11.25 24.11 17.62
N GLY A 358 -12.42 24.77 17.76
CA GLY A 358 -13.73 24.12 17.75
C GLY A 358 -14.00 23.42 16.41
N MET A 359 -13.79 24.14 15.29
CA MET A 359 -13.96 23.60 13.94
C MET A 359 -12.94 22.51 13.61
N SER A 360 -11.71 22.66 14.11
CA SER A 360 -10.68 21.64 13.97
C SER A 360 -11.10 20.32 14.63
N ILE A 361 -11.56 20.36 15.88
CA ILE A 361 -12.01 19.17 16.61
C ILE A 361 -13.23 18.54 15.92
N GLU A 362 -14.20 19.33 15.47
CA GLU A 362 -15.38 18.82 14.79
C GLU A 362 -15.00 18.10 13.49
N SER A 363 -14.13 18.71 12.67
CA SER A 363 -13.63 18.06 11.44
C SER A 363 -12.87 16.77 11.73
N ALA A 364 -12.02 16.75 12.77
CA ALA A 364 -11.33 15.52 13.18
C ALA A 364 -12.29 14.42 13.65
N ARG A 365 -13.39 14.79 14.31
CA ARG A 365 -14.44 13.84 14.71
C ARG A 365 -15.24 13.31 13.52
N LEU A 366 -15.51 14.16 12.50
CA LEU A 366 -16.13 13.74 11.25
C LEU A 366 -15.26 12.73 10.53
N ALA A 367 -13.95 12.97 10.42
CA ALA A 367 -13.01 12.01 9.88
C ALA A 367 -13.09 10.64 10.58
N PHE A 368 -13.12 10.64 11.92
CA PHE A 368 -13.21 9.41 12.69
C PHE A 368 -14.57 8.70 12.51
N ARG A 369 -15.68 9.45 12.45
CA ARG A 369 -17.02 8.92 12.25
C ARG A 369 -17.14 8.21 10.89
N GLU A 370 -16.55 8.78 9.86
CA GLU A 370 -16.62 8.26 8.50
C GLU A 370 -16.04 6.85 8.38
N ILE A 371 -14.94 6.55 9.06
CA ILE A 371 -14.32 5.21 9.00
C ILE A 371 -14.79 4.26 10.09
N LYS A 372 -15.54 4.73 11.10
CA LYS A 372 -15.93 3.93 12.26
C LYS A 372 -16.67 2.64 11.89
N GLN A 373 -17.56 2.71 10.91
CA GLN A 373 -18.33 1.55 10.42
C GLN A 373 -17.43 0.41 9.89
N TYR A 374 -16.23 0.73 9.45
CA TYR A 374 -15.25 -0.26 8.97
C TYR A 374 -14.32 -0.72 10.08
N THR A 375 -13.96 0.18 11.01
CA THR A 375 -13.02 -0.13 12.10
C THR A 375 -13.65 -0.95 13.23
N ASP A 376 -14.97 -0.93 13.36
CA ASP A 376 -15.72 -1.73 14.34
C ASP A 376 -16.10 -3.13 13.79
N ASN A 377 -15.79 -3.42 12.52
CA ASN A 377 -16.05 -4.71 11.89
C ASN A 377 -14.82 -5.62 12.01
N GLU A 378 -14.99 -6.81 12.60
CA GLU A 378 -13.90 -7.78 12.82
C GLU A 378 -13.15 -8.14 11.52
N LEU A 379 -13.83 -8.14 10.37
CA LEU A 379 -13.21 -8.39 9.07
C LEU A 379 -12.16 -7.33 8.68
N PHE A 380 -12.29 -6.10 9.19
CA PHE A 380 -11.35 -5.01 8.94
C PHE A 380 -10.37 -4.76 10.08
N MET A 381 -10.57 -5.37 11.25
CA MET A 381 -9.67 -5.17 12.41
C MET A 381 -8.25 -5.68 12.17
N SER A 382 -8.09 -6.67 11.28
CA SER A 382 -6.79 -7.21 10.86
C SER A 382 -6.27 -6.63 9.53
N ASP A 383 -7.05 -5.76 8.87
CA ASP A 383 -6.63 -5.10 7.65
C ASP A 383 -5.64 -3.97 7.96
N LYS A 384 -4.41 -4.10 7.48
CA LYS A 384 -3.32 -3.14 7.72
C LYS A 384 -3.64 -1.75 7.20
N TYR A 385 -4.35 -1.63 6.09
CA TYR A 385 -4.73 -0.33 5.56
C TYR A 385 -5.76 0.34 6.47
N ALA A 386 -6.75 -0.42 6.97
CA ALA A 386 -7.72 0.07 7.94
C ALA A 386 -7.05 0.51 9.24
N LEU A 387 -6.08 -0.26 9.76
CA LEU A 387 -5.28 0.11 10.92
C LEU A 387 -4.52 1.43 10.69
N SER A 388 -3.86 1.57 9.55
CA SER A 388 -3.14 2.79 9.19
C SER A 388 -4.04 4.03 9.13
N VAL A 389 -5.23 3.92 8.53
CA VAL A 389 -6.21 5.02 8.49
C VAL A 389 -6.71 5.36 9.88
N ARG A 390 -7.07 4.36 10.69
CA ARG A 390 -7.52 4.53 12.08
C ARG A 390 -6.45 5.21 12.92
N ARG A 391 -5.19 4.82 12.80
CA ARG A 391 -4.05 5.46 13.45
C ARG A 391 -3.94 6.94 13.09
N ARG A 392 -4.03 7.29 11.80
CA ARG A 392 -3.98 8.69 11.34
C ARG A 392 -5.11 9.53 11.93
N CYS A 393 -6.32 8.99 12.01
CA CYS A 393 -7.45 9.67 12.64
C CYS A 393 -7.20 9.97 14.11
N TYR A 394 -6.68 9.00 14.87
CA TYR A 394 -6.36 9.22 16.28
C TYR A 394 -5.26 10.26 16.47
N ILE A 395 -4.21 10.24 15.64
CA ILE A 395 -3.14 11.26 15.70
C ILE A 395 -3.72 12.65 15.40
N ASN A 396 -4.52 12.80 14.34
CA ASN A 396 -5.11 14.09 13.99
C ASN A 396 -6.07 14.61 15.08
N LEU A 397 -6.90 13.74 15.64
CA LEU A 397 -7.79 14.11 16.75
C LEU A 397 -6.99 14.49 18.00
N ALA A 398 -5.88 13.80 18.28
CA ALA A 398 -4.99 14.13 19.39
C ALA A 398 -4.31 15.49 19.18
N ASP A 399 -3.86 15.79 17.97
CA ASP A 399 -3.26 17.10 17.60
C ASP A 399 -4.28 18.24 17.77
N ALA A 400 -5.54 18.03 17.33
CA ALA A 400 -6.61 19.00 17.50
C ALA A 400 -6.90 19.25 19.00
N TYR A 401 -7.00 18.21 19.81
CA TYR A 401 -7.17 18.33 21.26
C TYR A 401 -5.95 18.99 21.92
N PHE A 402 -4.74 18.67 21.49
CA PHE A 402 -3.52 19.27 22.03
C PHE A 402 -3.49 20.78 21.82
N ARG A 403 -3.82 21.25 20.61
CA ARG A 403 -3.90 22.69 20.29
C ARG A 403 -5.01 23.38 21.05
N ALA A 404 -6.17 22.72 21.20
CA ALA A 404 -7.28 23.20 22.02
C ALA A 404 -7.01 23.16 23.54
N ARG A 405 -5.80 22.75 23.95
CA ARG A 405 -5.40 22.58 25.37
C ARG A 405 -6.22 21.54 26.14
N MET A 406 -6.93 20.65 25.42
CA MET A 406 -7.68 19.52 26.00
C MET A 406 -6.73 18.32 26.22
N TYR A 407 -5.74 18.50 27.09
CA TYR A 407 -4.57 17.59 27.18
C TYR A 407 -4.90 16.17 27.56
N GLN A 408 -5.92 15.92 28.40
CA GLN A 408 -6.34 14.55 28.77
C GLN A 408 -6.90 13.80 27.55
N SER A 409 -7.74 14.48 26.75
CA SER A 409 -8.27 13.93 25.51
C SER A 409 -7.15 13.68 24.48
N ALA A 410 -6.18 14.58 24.39
CA ALA A 410 -5.00 14.40 23.55
C ALA A 410 -4.18 13.16 23.97
N ILE A 411 -3.90 13.00 25.27
CA ILE A 411 -3.17 11.82 25.80
C ILE A 411 -3.92 10.54 25.44
N SER A 412 -5.22 10.48 25.67
CA SER A 412 -6.03 9.31 25.35
C SER A 412 -5.96 8.96 23.86
N SER A 413 -6.12 9.95 22.98
CA SER A 413 -6.09 9.73 21.53
C SER A 413 -4.70 9.30 21.04
N TYR A 414 -3.59 9.92 21.52
CA TYR A 414 -2.24 9.47 21.19
C TYR A 414 -1.93 8.07 21.72
N THR A 415 -2.45 7.70 22.90
CA THR A 415 -2.29 6.33 23.46
C THR A 415 -3.00 5.32 22.57
N ASN A 416 -4.22 5.60 22.15
CA ASN A 416 -4.95 4.74 21.21
C ASN A 416 -4.19 4.57 19.89
N ALA A 417 -3.57 5.64 19.39
CA ALA A 417 -2.73 5.56 18.20
C ALA A 417 -1.51 4.65 18.42
N LEU A 418 -0.84 4.72 19.60
CA LEU A 418 0.28 3.85 19.92
C LEU A 418 -0.13 2.37 20.04
N ASP A 419 -1.31 2.09 20.58
CA ASP A 419 -1.79 0.71 20.68
C ASP A 419 -2.03 0.09 19.29
N ILE A 420 -2.61 0.86 18.35
CA ILE A 420 -2.71 0.44 16.95
C ILE A 420 -1.33 0.22 16.32
N MET A 421 -0.36 1.13 16.57
CA MET A 421 1.00 0.98 16.03
C MET A 421 1.69 -0.29 16.53
N LYS A 422 1.42 -0.77 17.73
CA LYS A 422 1.96 -2.05 18.21
C LYS A 422 1.45 -3.20 17.36
N GLU A 423 0.15 -3.22 17.04
CA GLU A 423 -0.45 -4.23 16.15
C GLU A 423 0.18 -4.16 14.74
N GLU A 424 0.38 -2.93 14.20
CA GLU A 424 1.04 -2.73 12.90
C GLU A 424 2.50 -3.22 12.93
N PHE A 425 3.26 -2.96 14.02
CA PHE A 425 4.66 -3.41 14.15
C PHE A 425 4.81 -4.92 14.26
N ASP A 426 3.86 -5.61 14.90
CA ASP A 426 3.84 -7.08 14.96
C ASP A 426 3.66 -7.69 13.55
N MET A 427 3.02 -6.97 12.66
CA MET A 427 2.83 -7.37 11.27
C MET A 427 4.00 -6.94 10.39
N GLU A 428 4.50 -5.70 10.51
CA GLU A 428 5.59 -5.13 9.68
C GLU A 428 6.33 -4.00 10.39
N SER A 429 7.49 -4.32 10.94
CA SER A 429 8.27 -3.40 11.78
C SER A 429 9.07 -2.33 11.02
N GLU A 430 9.22 -2.43 9.69
CA GLU A 430 10.21 -1.65 8.93
C GLU A 430 9.61 -0.51 8.08
N LYS A 431 8.29 -0.30 8.09
CA LYS A 431 7.66 0.75 7.29
C LYS A 431 8.05 2.15 7.76
N ILE A 432 8.58 2.97 6.83
CA ILE A 432 9.03 4.34 7.08
C ILE A 432 7.90 5.20 7.66
N SER A 433 6.72 5.14 7.07
CA SER A 433 5.52 5.87 7.51
C SER A 433 5.08 5.50 8.93
N LEU A 434 5.19 4.22 9.29
CA LEU A 434 4.87 3.72 10.64
C LEU A 434 5.90 4.21 11.66
N VAL A 435 7.21 4.08 11.35
CA VAL A 435 8.30 4.55 12.21
C VAL A 435 8.22 6.06 12.43
N TYR A 436 7.89 6.84 11.40
CA TYR A 436 7.65 8.28 11.52
C TYR A 436 6.50 8.60 12.47
N SER A 437 5.34 7.98 12.25
CA SER A 437 4.15 8.20 13.08
C SER A 437 4.39 7.82 14.55
N TYR A 438 5.10 6.73 14.79
CA TYR A 438 5.49 6.28 16.12
C TYR A 438 6.41 7.30 16.81
N SER A 439 7.45 7.75 16.11
CA SER A 439 8.39 8.75 16.64
C SER A 439 7.67 10.06 16.97
N TYR A 440 6.80 10.54 16.07
CA TYR A 440 6.01 11.75 16.27
C TYR A 440 5.08 11.62 17.48
N THR A 441 4.34 10.53 17.59
CA THR A 441 3.40 10.29 18.69
C THR A 441 4.11 10.23 20.04
N LEU A 442 5.26 9.56 20.11
CA LEU A 442 6.08 9.52 21.31
C LEU A 442 6.60 10.90 21.70
N TYR A 443 7.03 11.71 20.73
CA TYR A 443 7.44 13.10 20.94
C TYR A 443 6.30 13.93 21.57
N GLN A 444 5.11 13.88 20.99
CA GLN A 444 3.95 14.64 21.48
C GLN A 444 3.55 14.21 22.91
N LEU A 445 3.53 12.91 23.18
CA LEU A 445 3.26 12.40 24.53
C LEU A 445 4.34 12.82 25.53
N ALA A 446 5.60 12.86 25.13
CA ALA A 446 6.68 13.34 25.99
C ALA A 446 6.49 14.83 26.35
N MET A 447 6.06 15.67 25.39
CA MET A 447 5.76 17.08 25.66
C MET A 447 4.62 17.24 26.67
N LEU A 448 3.60 16.38 26.58
CA LEU A 448 2.51 16.33 27.56
C LEU A 448 2.98 15.83 28.93
N ASP A 449 3.85 14.81 28.99
CA ASP A 449 4.42 14.35 30.24
C ASP A 449 5.21 15.43 30.97
N PHE A 450 6.03 16.20 30.26
CA PHE A 450 6.74 17.36 30.84
C PHE A 450 5.78 18.40 31.39
N LYS A 451 4.69 18.66 30.67
CA LYS A 451 3.65 19.59 31.11
C LYS A 451 2.97 19.14 32.41
N TYR A 452 2.80 17.83 32.60
CA TYR A 452 2.26 17.25 33.82
C TYR A 452 3.33 16.89 34.87
N ASN A 453 4.54 17.41 34.71
CA ASN A 453 5.70 17.17 35.59
C ASN A 453 6.10 15.68 35.72
N ARG A 454 5.71 14.84 34.74
CA ARG A 454 6.11 13.41 34.65
C ARG A 454 7.42 13.28 33.88
N LYS A 455 8.49 13.84 34.45
CA LYS A 455 9.78 14.06 33.79
C LYS A 455 10.45 12.77 33.32
N ALA A 456 10.49 11.74 34.18
CA ALA A 456 11.12 10.46 33.85
C ALA A 456 10.47 9.78 32.64
N GLU A 457 9.13 9.78 32.60
CA GLU A 457 8.38 9.21 31.49
C GLU A 457 8.57 10.02 30.19
N GLY A 458 8.55 11.34 30.29
CA GLY A 458 8.83 12.22 29.16
C GLY A 458 10.23 11.99 28.56
N CYS A 459 11.27 11.89 29.39
CA CYS A 459 12.62 11.57 28.92
C CYS A 459 12.70 10.19 28.27
N LYS A 460 12.06 9.18 28.85
CA LYS A 460 12.00 7.83 28.29
C LYS A 460 11.36 7.83 26.91
N ARG A 461 10.20 8.49 26.74
CA ARG A 461 9.53 8.60 25.44
C ARG A 461 10.34 9.36 24.41
N LEU A 462 11.01 10.47 24.80
CA LEU A 462 11.91 11.18 23.90
C LEU A 462 13.08 10.33 23.43
N SER A 463 13.67 9.51 24.32
CA SER A 463 14.75 8.60 23.94
C SER A 463 14.31 7.56 22.92
N TYR A 464 13.12 6.97 23.10
CA TYR A 464 12.57 6.05 22.11
C TYR A 464 12.25 6.76 20.78
N SER A 465 11.63 7.95 20.83
CA SER A 465 11.37 8.76 19.64
C SER A 465 12.67 9.08 18.88
N TYR A 466 13.73 9.46 19.60
CA TYR A 466 15.03 9.77 19.01
C TYR A 466 15.64 8.58 18.30
N ARG A 467 15.69 7.41 18.95
CA ARG A 467 16.23 6.17 18.35
C ARG A 467 15.48 5.82 17.06
N SER A 468 14.16 5.89 17.06
CA SER A 468 13.34 5.58 15.89
C SER A 468 13.54 6.60 14.76
N VAL A 469 13.52 7.91 15.04
CA VAL A 469 13.65 8.93 13.99
C VAL A 469 15.06 9.04 13.42
N CYS A 470 16.10 8.60 14.14
CA CYS A 470 17.48 8.55 13.63
C CYS A 470 17.58 7.73 12.34
N THR A 471 16.84 6.65 12.23
CA THR A 471 16.85 5.78 11.05
C THR A 471 16.26 6.48 9.80
N LEU A 472 15.42 7.48 10.00
CA LEU A 472 14.71 8.22 8.95
C LEU A 472 15.41 9.50 8.51
N LYS A 473 16.38 10.02 9.29
CA LYS A 473 17.07 11.28 9.01
C LYS A 473 17.65 11.36 7.60
N LYS A 474 18.13 10.25 7.06
CA LYS A 474 18.74 10.16 5.72
C LYS A 474 17.80 10.58 4.58
N TYR A 475 16.49 10.56 4.79
CA TYR A 475 15.50 10.95 3.78
C TYR A 475 15.19 12.45 3.74
N GLY A 476 15.73 13.26 4.69
CA GLY A 476 15.51 14.72 4.70
C GLY A 476 14.05 15.14 4.96
N GLY A 477 13.68 16.35 4.50
CA GLY A 477 12.29 16.83 4.54
C GLY A 477 11.63 16.76 5.93
N VAL A 478 10.42 16.23 6.00
CA VAL A 478 9.65 16.09 7.25
C VAL A 478 10.33 15.22 8.28
N TYR A 479 11.12 14.25 7.85
CA TYR A 479 11.88 13.34 8.73
C TYR A 479 13.00 14.07 9.46
N GLU A 480 13.72 14.95 8.75
CA GLU A 480 14.77 15.78 9.34
C GLU A 480 14.18 16.83 10.29
N VAL A 481 13.03 17.42 9.95
CA VAL A 481 12.30 18.34 10.83
C VAL A 481 11.97 17.65 12.16
N LEU A 482 11.36 16.47 12.12
CA LEU A 482 11.03 15.70 13.32
C LEU A 482 12.30 15.32 14.11
N PHE A 483 13.36 14.87 13.43
CA PHE A 483 14.65 14.57 14.07
C PHE A 483 15.19 15.78 14.84
N ASN A 484 15.17 16.97 14.23
CA ASN A 484 15.64 18.20 14.86
C ASN A 484 14.76 18.63 16.05
N MET A 485 13.44 18.48 15.96
CA MET A 485 12.50 18.73 17.06
C MET A 485 12.80 17.83 18.26
N VAL A 486 12.92 16.52 18.04
CA VAL A 486 13.20 15.55 19.09
C VAL A 486 14.59 15.78 19.72
N ARG A 487 15.62 16.01 18.91
CA ARG A 487 16.98 16.31 19.37
C ARG A 487 17.04 17.58 20.23
N ASN A 488 16.37 18.64 19.80
CA ASN A 488 16.32 19.91 20.55
C ASN A 488 15.58 19.74 21.89
N ALA A 489 14.49 18.98 21.89
CA ALA A 489 13.77 18.66 23.11
C ALA A 489 14.65 17.85 24.09
N LEU A 490 15.33 16.79 23.63
CA LEU A 490 16.27 16.04 24.44
C LEU A 490 17.32 16.95 25.06
N SER A 491 18.03 17.74 24.25
CA SER A 491 19.09 18.62 24.78
C SER A 491 18.57 19.67 25.79
N THR A 492 17.29 20.11 25.64
CA THR A 492 16.66 21.06 26.54
C THR A 492 16.31 20.43 27.88
N TYR A 493 15.80 19.23 27.86
CA TYR A 493 15.36 18.53 29.07
C TYR A 493 16.51 17.79 29.77
N GLU A 494 17.51 17.30 29.05
CA GLU A 494 18.76 16.75 29.62
C GLU A 494 19.51 17.75 30.48
N LYS A 495 19.69 18.97 29.97
CA LYS A 495 20.38 20.06 30.71
C LYS A 495 19.64 20.48 31.99
N LYS A 496 18.30 20.27 32.04
CA LYS A 496 17.46 20.60 33.20
C LYS A 496 17.44 19.53 34.28
N PHE A 497 17.94 18.34 34.00
CA PHE A 497 17.86 17.15 34.88
C PHE A 497 19.21 16.55 35.12
N ASP A 498 20.09 17.27 35.85
CA ASP A 498 21.37 16.76 36.34
C ASP A 498 21.77 15.34 35.94
N GLY A 499 22.45 15.19 34.81
CA GLY A 499 23.52 14.23 34.55
C GLY A 499 23.26 12.73 34.64
N LYS A 500 22.04 12.22 34.75
CA LYS A 500 21.71 10.80 34.71
C LYS A 500 20.72 10.47 33.62
N ILE A 501 21.09 10.74 32.40
CA ILE A 501 20.38 10.18 31.23
C ILE A 501 21.30 9.13 30.61
N ILE A 502 20.74 7.94 30.62
CA ILE A 502 21.11 6.77 29.86
C ILE A 502 22.09 7.15 28.75
N GLU A 503 23.33 6.71 28.88
CA GLU A 503 24.30 6.68 27.80
C GLU A 503 23.55 6.21 26.55
N LEU A 504 23.32 7.16 25.65
CA LEU A 504 22.88 6.84 24.29
C LEU A 504 24.09 6.11 23.70
N ASP A 505 24.11 4.79 23.88
CA ASP A 505 25.03 3.94 23.16
C ASP A 505 25.00 4.37 21.69
N THR A 506 26.07 5.01 21.30
CA THR A 506 26.47 5.23 19.93
C THR A 506 26.88 3.88 19.35
N ALA A 507 25.94 2.94 19.30
CA ALA A 507 26.13 1.69 18.61
C ALA A 507 25.69 1.90 17.16
N GLN A 508 26.67 1.79 16.34
CA GLN A 508 26.86 1.87 14.90
C GLN A 508 25.71 1.39 14.02
#